data_e034af4a57232052c079b4fbd24b10b5
#
_entry.id   e034af4a57232052c079b4fbd24b10b5
#
_cell.length_a   1.000
_cell.length_b   1.000
_cell.length_c   1.000
_cell.angle_alpha   90.00
_cell.angle_beta   90.00
_cell.angle_gamma   90.00
#
_symmetry.space_group_name_H-M   'P 1'
#
loop_
_entity.id
_entity.type
_entity.pdbx_description
1 polymer ?
#
loop_
_entity_poly.entity_id
_entity_poly.type
_entity_poly.pdbx_seq_one_letter_code
_entity_poly.pdbx_strand_id
1 'polypeptide(L)'
;GVFHRYSVDGIITLNKPTGITSAKALYRVRAITGERKSGHAGTLDPAASGVLVLCLGKATKLVESIMDQPKVYRAMARLDVTSESFDSDRPLTAVEVAVIPTIEAVRSVCADFEGVIEQVPPQISAVKVGGVPAYKRKAGEGPVVLAARPVTVYWLHIHALAWPTIDFEMCCSRGTYVRSLIRDLGQRLGTGGCLSSLTRSQVGPFKVENAWSLESLRGAAGPSEYLLDLEAARTALAPGCVVIPPRPRSCG
;
A
#
# COMPACT_ATOMS: atom_id res chain seq x y z
N GLY A 1 35.70 27.96 0.47
CA GLY A 1 35.69 26.52 0.46
C GLY A 1 34.45 25.99 -0.23
N VAL A 2 34.62 25.34 -1.40
CA VAL A 2 33.52 24.67 -2.12
C VAL A 2 33.18 23.45 -1.28
N PHE A 3 32.08 23.48 -0.52
CA PHE A 3 31.50 22.29 0.07
C PHE A 3 31.02 21.41 -1.07
N HIS A 4 31.79 20.41 -1.43
CA HIS A 4 31.30 19.29 -2.23
C HIS A 4 30.23 18.59 -1.39
N ARG A 5 28.97 18.90 -1.64
CA ARG A 5 27.88 18.07 -1.15
C ARG A 5 27.99 16.74 -1.87
N TYR A 6 28.45 15.73 -1.18
CA TYR A 6 28.34 14.38 -1.67
C TYR A 6 26.85 14.09 -1.88
N SER A 7 26.46 13.83 -3.13
CA SER A 7 25.11 13.40 -3.46
C SER A 7 24.86 12.05 -2.80
N VAL A 8 23.75 11.93 -2.11
CA VAL A 8 23.31 10.66 -1.52
C VAL A 8 22.47 9.95 -2.56
N ASP A 9 23.04 8.97 -3.23
CA ASP A 9 22.37 8.21 -4.30
C ASP A 9 22.03 6.80 -3.81
N GLY A 10 20.75 6.50 -3.70
CA GLY A 10 20.32 5.16 -3.30
C GLY A 10 18.88 5.13 -2.80
N ILE A 11 18.55 4.01 -2.20
CA ILE A 11 17.20 3.69 -1.73
C ILE A 11 17.21 3.53 -0.21
N ILE A 12 16.21 4.12 0.43
CA ILE A 12 15.86 3.83 1.82
C ILE A 12 14.53 3.09 1.82
N THR A 13 14.51 1.93 2.46
CA THR A 13 13.25 1.26 2.79
C THR A 13 12.77 1.79 4.14
N LEU A 14 11.77 2.66 4.11
CA LEU A 14 11.18 3.23 5.32
C LEU A 14 10.00 2.40 5.77
N ASN A 15 9.89 2.13 7.05
CA ASN A 15 8.66 1.68 7.69
C ASN A 15 7.86 2.91 8.12
N LYS A 16 6.95 3.35 7.24
CA LYS A 16 6.10 4.51 7.54
C LYS A 16 5.13 4.16 8.66
N PRO A 17 5.07 4.96 9.74
CA PRO A 17 4.05 4.79 10.75
C PRO A 17 2.67 5.24 10.23
N THR A 18 1.62 4.84 10.93
CA THR A 18 0.28 5.43 10.76
C THR A 18 0.28 6.89 11.23
N GLY A 19 -0.66 7.67 10.72
CA GLY A 19 -0.91 9.04 11.19
C GLY A 19 -0.18 10.12 10.41
N ILE A 20 0.73 9.77 9.50
CA ILE A 20 1.42 10.74 8.63
C ILE A 20 1.26 10.36 7.16
N THR A 21 1.26 11.36 6.29
CA THR A 21 1.26 11.17 4.83
C THR A 21 2.62 10.67 4.35
N SER A 22 2.63 10.03 3.18
CA SER A 22 3.88 9.65 2.51
C SER A 22 4.76 10.86 2.21
N ALA A 23 4.16 11.99 1.80
CA ALA A 23 4.88 13.24 1.55
C ALA A 23 5.56 13.78 2.83
N LYS A 24 4.86 13.72 3.98
CA LYS A 24 5.43 14.16 5.26
C LYS A 24 6.56 13.24 5.72
N ALA A 25 6.43 11.93 5.52
CA ALA A 25 7.50 10.97 5.79
C ALA A 25 8.75 11.27 4.95
N LEU A 26 8.58 11.51 3.66
CA LEU A 26 9.66 11.91 2.76
C LEU A 26 10.32 13.22 3.21
N TYR A 27 9.53 14.22 3.58
CA TYR A 27 10.05 15.49 4.10
C TYR A 27 10.95 15.31 5.33
N ARG A 28 10.52 14.44 6.27
CA ARG A 28 11.33 14.13 7.46
C ARG A 28 12.64 13.42 7.10
N VAL A 29 12.61 12.52 6.12
CA VAL A 29 13.83 11.83 5.66
C VAL A 29 14.77 12.81 4.95
N ARG A 30 14.26 13.78 4.20
CA ARG A 30 15.08 14.87 3.64
C ARG A 30 15.82 15.65 4.71
N ALA A 31 15.16 15.92 5.84
CA ALA A 31 15.80 16.61 6.97
C ALA A 31 16.91 15.78 7.61
N ILE A 32 16.75 14.45 7.66
CA ILE A 32 17.76 13.54 8.22
C ILE A 32 18.95 13.38 7.28
N THR A 33 18.71 13.19 5.99
CA THR A 33 19.74 12.86 4.99
C THR A 33 20.40 14.08 4.35
N GLY A 34 19.72 15.24 4.38
CA GLY A 34 20.15 16.43 3.65
C GLY A 34 19.97 16.37 2.14
N GLU A 35 19.44 15.26 1.59
CA GLU A 35 19.25 15.09 0.15
C GLU A 35 17.87 15.62 -0.29
N ARG A 36 17.87 16.70 -1.06
CA ARG A 36 16.64 17.33 -1.56
C ARG A 36 16.07 16.63 -2.77
N LYS A 37 16.95 16.09 -3.63
CA LYS A 37 16.50 15.32 -4.80
C LYS A 37 16.07 13.93 -4.32
N SER A 38 14.76 13.79 -4.09
CA SER A 38 14.20 12.56 -3.53
C SER A 38 12.74 12.43 -3.90
N GLY A 39 12.26 11.20 -3.92
CA GLY A 39 10.87 10.87 -4.17
C GLY A 39 10.50 9.55 -3.53
N HIS A 40 9.20 9.33 -3.29
CA HIS A 40 8.72 8.03 -2.88
C HIS A 40 8.17 7.24 -4.06
N ALA A 41 8.32 5.93 -4.01
CA ALA A 41 7.90 5.01 -5.05
C ALA A 41 6.59 4.28 -4.66
N GLY A 42 5.52 5.03 -4.56
CA GLY A 42 4.19 4.52 -4.26
C GLY A 42 3.64 5.03 -2.93
N THR A 43 2.53 5.75 -3.02
CA THR A 43 1.84 6.34 -1.88
C THR A 43 1.31 5.28 -0.91
N LEU A 44 1.47 5.52 0.39
CA LEU A 44 0.70 4.89 1.46
C LEU A 44 -0.19 5.94 2.11
N ASP A 45 -1.47 5.60 2.27
CA ASP A 45 -2.42 6.47 2.96
C ASP A 45 -1.99 6.73 4.42
N PRO A 46 -2.40 7.86 5.03
CA PRO A 46 -2.04 8.16 6.42
C PRO A 46 -2.39 7.06 7.41
N ALA A 47 -3.54 6.40 7.22
CA ALA A 47 -3.98 5.30 8.08
C ALA A 47 -3.21 4.00 7.87
N ALA A 48 -2.45 3.88 6.78
CA ALA A 48 -1.64 2.71 6.48
C ALA A 48 -0.23 2.84 7.03
N SER A 49 0.39 1.70 7.32
CA SER A 49 1.79 1.59 7.72
C SER A 49 2.57 0.67 6.80
N GLY A 50 3.87 0.60 7.02
CA GLY A 50 4.74 -0.36 6.36
C GLY A 50 5.67 0.25 5.32
N VAL A 51 6.06 -0.55 4.35
CA VAL A 51 7.10 -0.22 3.39
C VAL A 51 6.72 0.99 2.53
N LEU A 52 7.48 2.05 2.68
CA LEU A 52 7.52 3.21 1.78
C LEU A 52 8.94 3.32 1.24
N VAL A 53 9.10 3.04 -0.04
CA VAL A 53 10.42 3.06 -0.67
C VAL A 53 10.75 4.49 -1.08
N LEU A 54 11.88 4.99 -0.59
CA LEU A 54 12.37 6.35 -0.85
C LEU A 54 13.59 6.29 -1.74
N CYS A 55 13.53 7.02 -2.84
CA CYS A 55 14.64 7.12 -3.80
C CYS A 55 15.32 8.48 -3.64
N LEU A 56 16.64 8.47 -3.43
CA LEU A 56 17.46 9.66 -3.19
C LEU A 56 18.47 9.86 -4.33
N GLY A 57 18.69 11.10 -4.69
CA GLY A 57 19.66 11.47 -5.70
C GLY A 57 19.38 10.83 -7.05
N LYS A 58 20.36 10.17 -7.63
CA LYS A 58 20.23 9.47 -8.92
C LYS A 58 19.25 8.31 -8.89
N ALA A 59 18.96 7.74 -7.71
CA ALA A 59 17.99 6.66 -7.57
C ALA A 59 16.55 7.09 -7.83
N THR A 60 16.24 8.38 -7.91
CA THR A 60 14.93 8.87 -8.34
C THR A 60 14.51 8.35 -9.72
N LYS A 61 15.47 7.98 -10.56
CA LYS A 61 15.21 7.33 -11.85
C LYS A 61 14.60 5.93 -11.72
N LEU A 62 14.67 5.30 -10.55
CA LEU A 62 14.16 3.96 -10.29
C LEU A 62 12.72 3.95 -9.78
N VAL A 63 12.12 5.11 -9.53
CA VAL A 63 10.77 5.22 -8.95
C VAL A 63 9.74 4.39 -9.74
N GLU A 64 9.68 4.53 -11.05
CA GLU A 64 8.71 3.79 -11.88
C GLU A 64 8.94 2.27 -11.82
N SER A 65 10.18 1.83 -11.88
CA SER A 65 10.53 0.40 -11.77
C SER A 65 10.09 -0.19 -10.43
N ILE A 66 10.21 0.58 -9.36
CA ILE A 66 9.78 0.16 -8.02
C ILE A 66 8.25 0.16 -7.92
N MET A 67 7.59 1.15 -8.48
CA MET A 67 6.13 1.21 -8.52
C MET A 67 5.50 0.04 -9.28
N ASP A 68 6.20 -0.50 -10.28
CA ASP A 68 5.75 -1.66 -11.05
C ASP A 68 5.91 -3.00 -10.31
N GLN A 69 6.64 -3.02 -9.20
CA GLN A 69 6.84 -4.24 -8.42
C GLN A 69 5.54 -4.71 -7.75
N PRO A 70 5.37 -6.03 -7.54
CA PRO A 70 4.26 -6.55 -6.75
C PRO A 70 4.33 -6.07 -5.31
N LYS A 71 3.17 -5.91 -4.68
CA LYS A 71 3.01 -5.47 -3.29
C LYS A 71 2.34 -6.55 -2.49
N VAL A 72 2.76 -6.70 -1.24
CA VAL A 72 2.08 -7.56 -0.26
C VAL A 72 1.50 -6.66 0.83
N TYR A 73 0.23 -6.89 1.13
CA TYR A 73 -0.50 -6.20 2.20
C TYR A 73 -1.00 -7.19 3.23
N ARG A 74 -0.86 -6.84 4.50
CA ARG A 74 -1.58 -7.47 5.61
C ARG A 74 -2.64 -6.49 6.09
N ALA A 75 -3.87 -6.95 6.25
CA ALA A 75 -4.99 -6.09 6.57
C ALA A 75 -6.03 -6.76 7.46
N MET A 76 -6.76 -5.92 8.17
CA MET A 76 -7.99 -6.30 8.84
C MET A 76 -9.13 -5.45 8.30
N ALA A 77 -10.31 -6.04 8.16
CA ALA A 77 -11.50 -5.36 7.72
C ALA A 77 -12.71 -5.82 8.51
N ARG A 78 -13.67 -4.89 8.70
CA ARG A 78 -14.97 -5.19 9.28
C ARG A 78 -15.99 -5.37 8.18
N LEU A 79 -16.81 -6.39 8.31
CA LEU A 79 -17.86 -6.76 7.36
C LEU A 79 -19.26 -6.33 7.81
N ASP A 80 -19.39 -5.71 8.98
CA ASP A 80 -20.66 -5.23 9.54
C ASP A 80 -20.84 -3.71 9.40
N VAL A 81 -19.85 -3.03 8.83
CA VAL A 81 -19.86 -1.57 8.63
C VAL A 81 -19.36 -1.20 7.26
N THR A 82 -19.65 0.00 6.85
CA THR A 82 -19.05 0.67 5.69
C THR A 82 -18.69 2.10 6.04
N SER A 83 -17.94 2.77 5.17
CA SER A 83 -17.66 4.20 5.23
C SER A 83 -17.56 4.77 3.83
N GLU A 84 -17.53 6.08 3.69
CA GLU A 84 -17.38 6.77 2.40
C GLU A 84 -16.08 6.40 1.68
N SER A 85 -14.99 6.19 2.44
CA SER A 85 -13.67 5.84 1.92
C SER A 85 -13.39 4.33 1.88
N PHE A 86 -14.27 3.50 2.45
CA PHE A 86 -14.05 2.07 2.76
C PHE A 86 -12.86 1.85 3.71
N ASP A 87 -12.54 2.86 4.52
CA ASP A 87 -11.52 2.84 5.56
C ASP A 87 -12.06 3.49 6.85
N SER A 88 -11.40 3.24 7.96
CA SER A 88 -11.78 3.75 9.29
C SER A 88 -11.43 5.22 9.54
N ASP A 89 -10.82 5.91 8.57
CA ASP A 89 -10.56 7.35 8.59
C ASP A 89 -11.82 8.23 8.43
N ARG A 90 -12.96 7.62 8.07
CA ARG A 90 -14.26 8.26 7.88
C ARG A 90 -15.30 7.65 8.83
N PRO A 91 -16.40 8.38 9.13
CA PRO A 91 -17.45 7.86 9.97
C PRO A 91 -17.98 6.50 9.47
N LEU A 92 -18.18 5.58 10.39
CA LEU A 92 -18.67 4.23 10.10
C LEU A 92 -20.19 4.22 10.09
N THR A 93 -20.75 3.52 9.10
CA THR A 93 -22.18 3.25 9.00
C THR A 93 -22.42 1.76 9.15
N ALA A 94 -23.29 1.37 10.08
CA ALA A 94 -23.66 -0.03 10.26
C ALA A 94 -24.38 -0.56 9.02
N VAL A 95 -24.05 -1.78 8.64
CA VAL A 95 -24.71 -2.52 7.55
C VAL A 95 -25.47 -3.69 8.14
N GLU A 96 -26.75 -3.79 7.81
CA GLU A 96 -27.56 -4.94 8.18
C GLU A 96 -27.12 -6.17 7.36
N VAL A 97 -26.70 -7.23 8.07
CA VAL A 97 -26.23 -8.47 7.44
C VAL A 97 -27.25 -9.57 7.73
N ALA A 98 -27.96 -10.00 6.69
CA ALA A 98 -29.01 -11.01 6.83
C ALA A 98 -28.45 -12.39 7.21
N VAL A 99 -27.30 -12.76 6.62
CA VAL A 99 -26.62 -14.04 6.88
C VAL A 99 -25.15 -13.78 7.14
N ILE A 100 -24.69 -14.15 8.33
CA ILE A 100 -23.27 -14.07 8.67
C ILE A 100 -22.53 -15.14 7.89
N PRO A 101 -21.54 -14.77 7.03
CA PRO A 101 -20.81 -15.73 6.24
C PRO A 101 -19.89 -16.61 7.10
N THR A 102 -19.73 -17.85 6.69
CA THR A 102 -18.68 -18.74 7.23
C THR A 102 -17.33 -18.40 6.65
N ILE A 103 -16.25 -18.85 7.28
CA ILE A 103 -14.89 -18.66 6.73
C ILE A 103 -14.75 -19.35 5.37
N GLU A 104 -15.39 -20.51 5.18
CA GLU A 104 -15.39 -21.23 3.91
C GLU A 104 -16.08 -20.42 2.80
N ALA A 105 -17.20 -19.77 3.10
CA ALA A 105 -17.89 -18.88 2.17
C ALA A 105 -17.02 -17.68 1.78
N VAL A 106 -16.35 -17.07 2.75
CA VAL A 106 -15.41 -15.95 2.51
C VAL A 106 -14.25 -16.42 1.63
N ARG A 107 -13.63 -17.53 1.94
CA ARG A 107 -12.52 -18.09 1.14
C ARG A 107 -12.95 -18.43 -0.28
N SER A 108 -14.14 -18.97 -0.47
CA SER A 108 -14.68 -19.29 -1.79
C SER A 108 -14.87 -18.04 -2.65
N VAL A 109 -15.41 -16.97 -2.09
CA VAL A 109 -15.55 -15.69 -2.80
C VAL A 109 -14.18 -15.06 -3.07
N CYS A 110 -13.25 -15.12 -2.13
CA CYS A 110 -11.89 -14.61 -2.33
C CYS A 110 -11.17 -15.28 -3.50
N ALA A 111 -11.42 -16.55 -3.76
CA ALA A 111 -10.83 -17.25 -4.91
C ALA A 111 -11.26 -16.62 -6.23
N ASP A 112 -12.45 -16.06 -6.33
CA ASP A 112 -12.95 -15.36 -7.53
C ASP A 112 -12.25 -14.02 -7.77
N PHE A 113 -11.59 -13.45 -6.76
CA PHE A 113 -10.83 -12.21 -6.87
C PHE A 113 -9.37 -12.42 -7.24
N GLU A 114 -8.90 -13.65 -7.37
CA GLU A 114 -7.55 -13.94 -7.83
C GLU A 114 -7.45 -13.91 -9.36
N GLY A 115 -6.30 -13.50 -9.87
CA GLY A 115 -6.06 -13.29 -11.28
C GLY A 115 -6.26 -11.84 -11.69
N VAL A 116 -6.54 -11.63 -12.98
CA VAL A 116 -6.86 -10.31 -13.52
C VAL A 116 -8.32 -9.98 -13.22
N ILE A 117 -8.53 -8.88 -12.53
CA ILE A 117 -9.87 -8.38 -12.21
C ILE A 117 -10.04 -6.94 -12.66
N GLU A 118 -11.29 -6.55 -12.97
CA GLU A 118 -11.65 -5.15 -13.17
C GLU A 118 -11.97 -4.52 -11.84
N GLN A 119 -11.28 -3.44 -11.51
CA GLN A 119 -11.46 -2.73 -10.23
C GLN A 119 -11.78 -1.27 -10.47
N VAL A 120 -12.84 -0.79 -9.83
CA VAL A 120 -13.17 0.63 -9.78
C VAL A 120 -12.46 1.24 -8.58
N PRO A 121 -11.59 2.24 -8.77
CA PRO A 121 -10.94 2.92 -7.66
C PRO A 121 -11.96 3.52 -6.69
N PRO A 122 -11.62 3.67 -5.40
CA PRO A 122 -12.51 4.35 -4.45
C PRO A 122 -12.65 5.82 -4.83
N GLN A 123 -13.80 6.45 -4.48
CA GLN A 123 -14.06 7.87 -4.79
C GLN A 123 -13.01 8.80 -4.18
N ILE A 124 -12.52 8.47 -2.99
CA ILE A 124 -11.42 9.17 -2.33
C ILE A 124 -10.12 8.45 -2.68
N SER A 125 -9.46 8.90 -3.73
CA SER A 125 -8.22 8.27 -4.24
C SER A 125 -7.32 9.29 -4.92
N ALA A 126 -6.09 8.87 -5.24
CA ALA A 126 -5.13 9.66 -6.02
C ALA A 126 -5.43 9.67 -7.53
N VAL A 127 -6.44 8.93 -8.00
CA VAL A 127 -6.85 8.92 -9.41
C VAL A 127 -7.31 10.32 -9.82
N LYS A 128 -6.76 10.83 -10.92
CA LYS A 128 -7.11 12.15 -11.44
C LYS A 128 -8.37 12.09 -12.30
N VAL A 129 -9.26 13.05 -12.06
CA VAL A 129 -10.45 13.29 -12.87
C VAL A 129 -10.43 14.76 -13.30
N GLY A 130 -10.42 15.01 -14.60
CA GLY A 130 -10.29 16.36 -15.11
C GLY A 130 -8.97 17.03 -14.67
N GLY A 131 -7.89 16.26 -14.49
CA GLY A 131 -6.58 16.79 -14.04
C GLY A 131 -6.45 16.98 -12.53
N VAL A 132 -7.53 16.79 -11.76
CA VAL A 132 -7.54 16.93 -10.30
C VAL A 132 -7.63 15.56 -9.64
N PRO A 133 -6.76 15.24 -8.65
CA PRO A 133 -6.90 14.01 -7.89
C PRO A 133 -8.27 13.92 -7.20
N ALA A 134 -8.90 12.74 -7.22
CA ALA A 134 -10.25 12.54 -6.66
C ALA A 134 -10.33 12.95 -5.18
N TYR A 135 -9.26 12.73 -4.39
CA TYR A 135 -9.24 13.13 -2.98
C TYR A 135 -9.21 14.65 -2.74
N LYS A 136 -8.84 15.44 -3.77
CA LYS A 136 -8.81 16.91 -3.69
C LYS A 136 -10.11 17.57 -4.12
N ARG A 137 -11.10 16.81 -4.55
CA ARG A 137 -12.39 17.34 -4.94
C ARG A 137 -13.10 17.95 -3.74
N LYS A 138 -13.77 19.08 -3.96
CA LYS A 138 -14.49 19.80 -2.90
C LYS A 138 -15.78 19.07 -2.54
N ALA A 139 -16.19 19.22 -1.27
CA ALA A 139 -17.52 18.79 -0.84
C ALA A 139 -18.58 19.49 -1.70
N GLY A 140 -19.56 18.75 -2.21
CA GLY A 140 -20.65 19.26 -3.06
C GLY A 140 -20.44 19.11 -4.57
N GLU A 141 -19.25 18.65 -5.04
CA GLU A 141 -19.02 18.39 -6.46
C GLU A 141 -19.71 17.11 -6.97
N GLY A 142 -20.38 16.37 -6.08
CA GLY A 142 -21.08 15.13 -6.39
C GLY A 142 -20.14 13.91 -6.61
N PRO A 143 -20.70 12.71 -6.76
CA PRO A 143 -19.91 11.51 -7.03
C PRO A 143 -19.23 11.61 -8.40
N VAL A 144 -17.96 11.16 -8.44
CA VAL A 144 -17.19 11.05 -9.67
C VAL A 144 -17.43 9.66 -10.27
N VAL A 145 -17.69 9.59 -11.56
CA VAL A 145 -17.67 8.32 -12.29
C VAL A 145 -16.22 7.97 -12.58
N LEU A 146 -15.69 6.97 -11.86
CA LEU A 146 -14.35 6.43 -12.09
C LEU A 146 -14.48 5.17 -12.94
N ALA A 147 -13.65 5.09 -13.99
CA ALA A 147 -13.61 3.91 -14.86
C ALA A 147 -12.96 2.72 -14.13
N ALA A 148 -13.51 1.52 -14.38
CA ALA A 148 -12.85 0.29 -13.97
C ALA A 148 -11.51 0.14 -14.69
N ARG A 149 -10.53 -0.42 -14.00
CA ARG A 149 -9.18 -0.69 -14.51
C ARG A 149 -8.78 -2.12 -14.23
N PRO A 150 -8.07 -2.79 -15.16
CA PRO A 150 -7.53 -4.10 -14.88
C PRO A 150 -6.40 -4.01 -13.85
N VAL A 151 -6.46 -4.87 -12.86
CA VAL A 151 -5.40 -5.11 -11.88
C VAL A 151 -5.22 -6.61 -11.69
N THR A 152 -4.07 -7.02 -11.20
CA THR A 152 -3.80 -8.43 -10.94
C THR A 152 -3.70 -8.66 -9.42
N VAL A 153 -4.51 -9.59 -8.92
CA VAL A 153 -4.36 -10.15 -7.57
C VAL A 153 -3.69 -11.51 -7.74
N TYR A 154 -2.43 -11.60 -7.34
CA TYR A 154 -1.67 -12.84 -7.48
C TYR A 154 -2.14 -13.91 -6.52
N TRP A 155 -2.48 -13.51 -5.29
CA TRP A 155 -3.14 -14.35 -4.32
C TRP A 155 -3.81 -13.49 -3.24
N LEU A 156 -4.84 -14.07 -2.62
CA LEU A 156 -5.61 -13.49 -1.53
C LEU A 156 -5.85 -14.58 -0.49
N HIS A 157 -5.30 -14.40 0.71
CA HIS A 157 -5.30 -15.39 1.77
C HIS A 157 -6.03 -14.88 3.01
N ILE A 158 -7.03 -15.61 3.46
CA ILE A 158 -7.76 -15.32 4.70
C ILE A 158 -7.09 -16.07 5.83
N HIS A 159 -6.50 -15.33 6.76
CA HIS A 159 -5.87 -15.91 7.96
C HIS A 159 -6.90 -16.31 9.00
N ALA A 160 -7.92 -15.46 9.20
CA ALA A 160 -8.94 -15.69 10.22
C ALA A 160 -10.22 -14.92 9.92
N LEU A 161 -11.34 -15.47 10.36
CA LEU A 161 -12.61 -14.77 10.46
C LEU A 161 -13.08 -14.85 11.91
N ALA A 162 -13.08 -13.72 12.60
CA ALA A 162 -13.70 -13.53 13.90
C ALA A 162 -14.78 -12.46 13.73
N TRP A 163 -15.99 -12.88 13.38
CA TRP A 163 -17.07 -11.96 13.03
C TRP A 163 -17.17 -10.79 14.02
N PRO A 164 -17.22 -9.51 13.55
CA PRO A 164 -17.35 -9.10 12.14
C PRO A 164 -16.03 -8.84 11.41
N THR A 165 -14.91 -9.25 11.95
CA THR A 165 -13.57 -8.92 11.44
C THR A 165 -12.97 -10.08 10.65
N ILE A 166 -12.41 -9.78 9.49
CA ILE A 166 -11.51 -10.66 8.75
C ILE A 166 -10.07 -10.17 8.84
N ASP A 167 -9.15 -11.09 8.97
CA ASP A 167 -7.71 -10.89 8.90
C ASP A 167 -7.21 -11.56 7.62
N PHE A 168 -6.61 -10.79 6.72
CA PHE A 168 -6.20 -11.29 5.43
C PHE A 168 -4.87 -10.71 4.97
N GLU A 169 -4.31 -11.38 4.00
CA GLU A 169 -3.08 -10.99 3.33
C GLU A 169 -3.26 -11.14 1.82
N MET A 170 -2.69 -10.24 1.04
CA MET A 170 -2.79 -10.31 -0.41
C MET A 170 -1.51 -9.84 -1.09
N CYS A 171 -1.26 -10.41 -2.27
CA CYS A 171 -0.24 -9.94 -3.19
C CYS A 171 -0.91 -9.45 -4.47
N CYS A 172 -0.56 -8.26 -4.90
CA CYS A 172 -1.20 -7.60 -6.03
C CYS A 172 -0.25 -6.72 -6.83
N SER A 173 -0.71 -6.37 -8.04
CA SER A 173 -0.01 -5.49 -8.97
C SER A 173 -0.17 -4.01 -8.61
N ARG A 174 0.64 -3.18 -9.27
CA ARG A 174 0.51 -1.72 -9.25
C ARG A 174 -0.94 -1.28 -9.53
N GLY A 175 -1.39 -0.27 -8.82
CA GLY A 175 -2.71 0.35 -9.03
C GLY A 175 -3.88 -0.37 -8.37
N THR A 176 -3.63 -1.46 -7.64
CA THR A 176 -4.65 -2.18 -6.88
C THR A 176 -4.97 -1.44 -5.58
N TYR A 177 -6.26 -1.22 -5.32
CA TYR A 177 -6.77 -0.62 -4.09
C TYR A 177 -7.35 -1.69 -3.17
N VAL A 178 -6.75 -1.88 -2.01
CA VAL A 178 -7.28 -2.82 -0.99
C VAL A 178 -8.66 -2.39 -0.52
N ARG A 179 -8.92 -1.10 -0.42
CA ARG A 179 -10.24 -0.53 -0.10
C ARG A 179 -11.32 -0.96 -1.10
N SER A 180 -11.02 -0.92 -2.37
CA SER A 180 -11.95 -1.37 -3.42
C SER A 180 -12.18 -2.88 -3.39
N LEU A 181 -11.12 -3.65 -3.11
CA LEU A 181 -11.26 -5.10 -2.94
C LEU A 181 -12.24 -5.43 -1.81
N ILE A 182 -12.09 -4.77 -0.66
CA ILE A 182 -12.96 -5.00 0.50
C ILE A 182 -14.40 -4.57 0.22
N ARG A 183 -14.61 -3.45 -0.48
CA ARG A 183 -15.94 -3.05 -0.95
C ARG A 183 -16.57 -4.15 -1.80
N ASP A 184 -15.84 -4.61 -2.80
CA ASP A 184 -16.36 -5.58 -3.78
C ASP A 184 -16.57 -6.97 -3.14
N LEU A 185 -15.67 -7.38 -2.25
CA LEU A 185 -15.83 -8.61 -1.44
C LEU A 185 -17.09 -8.55 -0.59
N GLY A 186 -17.30 -7.45 0.12
CA GLY A 186 -18.50 -7.24 0.95
C GLY A 186 -19.78 -7.30 0.13
N GLN A 187 -19.81 -6.69 -1.05
CA GLN A 187 -20.96 -6.77 -1.96
C GLN A 187 -21.26 -8.21 -2.38
N ARG A 188 -20.23 -8.98 -2.71
CA ARG A 188 -20.39 -10.40 -3.07
C ARG A 188 -20.88 -11.26 -1.92
N LEU A 189 -20.50 -10.95 -0.69
CA LEU A 189 -20.89 -11.66 0.52
C LEU A 189 -22.24 -11.22 1.08
N GLY A 190 -22.80 -10.12 0.61
CA GLY A 190 -24.00 -9.50 1.20
C GLY A 190 -23.72 -8.85 2.56
N THR A 191 -22.51 -8.33 2.73
CA THR A 191 -22.03 -7.70 3.97
C THR A 191 -21.63 -6.25 3.70
N GLY A 192 -21.17 -5.54 4.71
CA GLY A 192 -20.40 -4.32 4.55
C GLY A 192 -18.95 -4.62 4.17
N GLY A 193 -18.12 -3.61 4.21
CA GLY A 193 -16.69 -3.75 3.96
C GLY A 193 -15.97 -2.45 4.26
N CYS A 194 -15.15 -2.46 5.31
CA CYS A 194 -14.37 -1.30 5.73
C CYS A 194 -13.03 -1.74 6.33
N LEU A 195 -11.94 -1.24 5.80
CA LEU A 195 -10.62 -1.51 6.39
C LEU A 195 -10.54 -0.94 7.81
N SER A 196 -10.00 -1.70 8.73
CA SER A 196 -9.64 -1.26 10.08
C SER A 196 -8.14 -1.13 10.30
N SER A 197 -7.33 -1.87 9.57
CA SER A 197 -5.88 -1.71 9.55
C SER A 197 -5.30 -2.16 8.21
N LEU A 198 -4.19 -1.54 7.81
CA LEU A 198 -3.49 -1.87 6.57
C LEU A 198 -2.00 -1.66 6.77
N THR A 199 -1.23 -2.70 6.49
CA THR A 199 0.24 -2.65 6.46
C THR A 199 0.74 -3.18 5.13
N ARG A 200 1.51 -2.37 4.42
CA ARG A 200 2.24 -2.86 3.25
C ARG A 200 3.53 -3.51 3.71
N SER A 201 3.55 -4.83 3.71
CA SER A 201 4.67 -5.61 4.25
C SER A 201 5.83 -5.77 3.26
N GLN A 202 5.55 -5.60 1.96
CA GLN A 202 6.56 -5.79 0.92
C GLN A 202 6.22 -5.00 -0.35
N VAL A 203 7.25 -4.45 -0.97
CA VAL A 203 7.23 -3.87 -2.33
C VAL A 203 8.41 -4.47 -3.09
N GLY A 204 8.14 -5.39 -4.02
CA GLY A 204 9.23 -6.11 -4.72
C GLY A 204 10.23 -6.72 -3.73
N PRO A 205 11.52 -6.42 -3.86
CA PRO A 205 12.55 -6.95 -2.96
C PRO A 205 12.60 -6.25 -1.59
N PHE A 206 11.84 -5.18 -1.39
CA PHE A 206 11.87 -4.37 -0.17
C PHE A 206 10.85 -4.87 0.84
N LYS A 207 11.33 -5.34 2.00
CA LYS A 207 10.51 -5.95 3.05
C LYS A 207 10.49 -5.13 4.32
N VAL A 208 9.36 -5.15 5.02
CA VAL A 208 9.19 -4.40 6.27
C VAL A 208 10.15 -4.85 7.37
N GLU A 209 10.55 -6.12 7.38
CA GLU A 209 11.52 -6.66 8.35
C GLU A 209 12.89 -6.00 8.24
N ASN A 210 13.23 -5.50 7.06
CA ASN A 210 14.50 -4.83 6.77
C ASN A 210 14.36 -3.30 6.71
N ALA A 211 13.18 -2.77 7.02
CA ALA A 211 12.90 -1.35 6.91
C ALA A 211 13.38 -0.58 8.15
N TRP A 212 13.69 0.69 7.93
CA TRP A 212 14.12 1.63 8.95
C TRP A 212 12.93 2.47 9.42
N SER A 213 12.82 2.69 10.71
CA SER A 213 11.92 3.69 11.27
C SER A 213 12.53 5.10 11.16
N LEU A 214 11.70 6.13 11.25
CA LEU A 214 12.22 7.50 11.31
C LEU A 214 13.16 7.71 12.51
N GLU A 215 12.86 7.09 13.64
CA GLU A 215 13.69 7.15 14.83
C GLU A 215 15.06 6.48 14.62
N SER A 216 15.07 5.27 14.07
CA SER A 216 16.31 4.55 13.77
C SER A 216 17.18 5.25 12.72
N LEU A 217 16.56 5.91 11.74
CA LEU A 217 17.30 6.74 10.77
C LEU A 217 17.99 7.93 11.45
N ARG A 218 17.32 8.60 12.38
CA ARG A 218 17.94 9.72 13.13
C ARG A 218 19.12 9.27 13.98
N GLY A 219 19.06 8.06 14.53
CA GLY A 219 20.11 7.47 15.35
C GLY A 219 21.25 6.83 14.57
N ALA A 220 21.14 6.70 13.24
CA ALA A 220 22.17 6.08 12.42
C ALA A 220 23.43 6.95 12.31
N ALA A 221 24.62 6.29 12.23
CA ALA A 221 25.88 6.99 12.10
C ALA A 221 26.03 7.69 10.74
N GLY A 222 25.41 7.15 9.68
CA GLY A 222 25.42 7.75 8.36
C GLY A 222 24.74 6.89 7.30
N PRO A 223 24.75 7.36 6.05
CA PRO A 223 24.07 6.68 4.93
C PRO A 223 24.52 5.24 4.68
N SER A 224 25.76 4.89 5.01
CA SER A 224 26.27 3.52 4.84
C SER A 224 25.49 2.47 5.64
N GLU A 225 24.78 2.86 6.68
CA GLU A 225 23.98 1.94 7.49
C GLU A 225 22.59 1.64 6.86
N TYR A 226 21.94 2.66 6.28
CA TYR A 226 20.53 2.56 5.87
C TYR A 226 20.30 2.66 4.37
N LEU A 227 21.31 3.05 3.61
CA LEU A 227 21.17 3.29 2.18
C LEU A 227 21.54 2.04 1.38
N LEU A 228 20.60 1.57 0.54
CA LEU A 228 20.94 0.65 -0.54
C LEU A 228 21.51 1.48 -1.69
N ASP A 229 22.77 1.24 -2.05
CA ASP A 229 23.42 2.00 -3.11
C ASP A 229 22.78 1.78 -4.49
N LEU A 230 23.10 2.67 -5.45
CA LEU A 230 22.46 2.69 -6.75
C LEU A 230 22.72 1.39 -7.54
N GLU A 231 23.93 0.82 -7.45
CA GLU A 231 24.28 -0.41 -8.15
C GLU A 231 23.51 -1.61 -7.59
N ALA A 232 23.48 -1.74 -6.26
CA ALA A 232 22.72 -2.79 -5.58
C ALA A 232 21.21 -2.66 -5.86
N ALA A 233 20.68 -1.43 -5.89
CA ALA A 233 19.30 -1.16 -6.24
C ALA A 233 18.98 -1.60 -7.69
N ARG A 234 19.83 -1.27 -8.63
CA ARG A 234 19.66 -1.71 -10.04
C ARG A 234 19.70 -3.22 -10.17
N THR A 235 20.59 -3.89 -9.45
CA THR A 235 20.68 -5.36 -9.44
C THR A 235 19.40 -5.98 -8.89
N ALA A 236 18.88 -5.46 -7.76
CA ALA A 236 17.66 -5.96 -7.14
C ALA A 236 16.41 -5.77 -8.01
N LEU A 237 16.41 -4.75 -8.86
CA LEU A 237 15.28 -4.39 -9.75
C LEU A 237 15.48 -4.87 -11.20
N ALA A 238 16.54 -5.61 -11.48
CA ALA A 238 16.83 -6.07 -12.83
C ALA A 238 15.70 -6.96 -13.38
N PRO A 239 15.43 -6.91 -14.70
CA PRO A 239 14.48 -7.81 -15.34
C PRO A 239 14.81 -9.27 -15.04
N GLY A 240 13.82 -10.07 -14.67
CA GLY A 240 14.00 -11.47 -14.25
C GLY A 240 14.26 -11.67 -12.75
N CYS A 241 14.52 -10.61 -12.00
CA CYS A 241 14.60 -10.65 -10.53
C CYS A 241 13.23 -10.47 -9.86
N VAL A 242 12.17 -10.18 -10.63
CA VAL A 242 10.81 -10.03 -10.12
C VAL A 242 10.26 -11.41 -9.76
N VAL A 243 10.08 -11.63 -8.47
CA VAL A 243 9.49 -12.87 -7.94
C VAL A 243 8.19 -12.51 -7.23
N ILE A 244 7.11 -13.22 -7.56
CA ILE A 244 5.87 -13.09 -6.82
C ILE A 244 6.04 -13.80 -5.48
N PRO A 245 5.90 -13.09 -4.34
CA PRO A 245 5.97 -13.72 -3.03
C PRO A 245 4.98 -14.87 -2.92
N PRO A 246 5.36 -16.00 -2.32
CA PRO A 246 4.47 -17.15 -2.20
C PRO A 246 3.30 -16.85 -1.27
N ARG A 247 2.16 -17.49 -1.54
CA ARG A 247 1.00 -17.47 -0.64
C ARG A 247 1.41 -18.01 0.74
N PRO A 248 0.98 -17.37 1.84
CA PRO A 248 1.19 -17.90 3.18
C PRO A 248 0.62 -19.32 3.30
N ARG A 249 1.30 -20.16 4.08
CA ARG A 249 0.76 -21.47 4.40
C ARG A 249 -0.38 -21.33 5.39
N SER A 250 -1.46 -22.10 5.19
CA SER A 250 -2.49 -22.22 6.21
C SER A 250 -1.89 -22.90 7.42
N CYS A 251 -2.07 -22.30 8.59
CA CYS A 251 -1.84 -23.03 9.84
C CYS A 251 -2.88 -24.14 9.89
N GLY A 252 -2.42 -25.40 9.88
CA GLY A 252 -3.26 -26.58 10.01
C GLY A 252 -3.89 -26.70 11.40
#